data_859c10b1eecc771ecfc51372b2282bf7
#
_entry.id   859c10b1eecc771ecfc51372b2282bf7
#
_cell.length_a   1.000
_cell.length_b   1.000
_cell.length_c   1.000
_cell.angle_alpha   90.00
_cell.angle_beta   90.00
_cell.angle_gamma   90.00
#
_symmetry.space_group_name_H-M   'P 1'
#
loop_
_entity.id
_entity.type
_entity.pdbx_description
1 polymer ?
#
loop_
_entity_poly.entity_id
_entity_poly.type
_entity_poly.pdbx_seq_one_letter_code
_entity_poly.pdbx_strand_id
1 'polypeptide(L)'
;MRIEQMSQATYDAYLPVAIEEYAAEKCRAGTWSENESLEKATEEFATLLPEGLKTKDHYLFTFRDETGNDLGMVWVHVTEESRGRCAFIFDVKITSDKQNQGYGKEALRLLEVMLKRMNVKKISLHVFAHNERAIHVYDSLGYEKTDYYMSKRLDDNH
;
A
#
# COMPACT_ATOMS: atom_id res chain seq x y z
N MET A 1 -16.01 2.96 11.45
CA MET A 1 -14.63 3.30 10.99
C MET A 1 -14.63 4.62 10.26
N ARG A 2 -13.62 5.43 10.48
CA ARG A 2 -13.44 6.67 9.74
C ARG A 2 -12.04 6.73 9.15
N ILE A 3 -11.88 7.51 8.08
CA ILE A 3 -10.61 7.75 7.41
C ILE A 3 -10.26 9.23 7.57
N GLU A 4 -9.02 9.52 7.91
CA GLU A 4 -8.55 10.90 8.12
C GLU A 4 -7.12 11.06 7.65
N GLN A 5 -6.68 12.28 7.44
CA GLN A 5 -5.29 12.52 7.03
C GLN A 5 -4.34 12.06 8.12
N MET A 6 -3.23 11.44 7.71
CA MET A 6 -2.20 10.98 8.63
C MET A 6 -1.50 12.17 9.27
N SER A 7 -1.32 12.13 10.59
CA SER A 7 -0.56 13.15 11.30
C SER A 7 0.92 13.00 11.06
N GLN A 8 1.68 14.08 11.26
CA GLN A 8 3.14 14.04 11.13
C GLN A 8 3.76 13.02 12.09
N ALA A 9 3.27 12.97 13.33
CA ALA A 9 3.76 12.00 14.33
C ALA A 9 3.56 10.56 13.88
N THR A 10 2.38 10.26 13.31
CA THR A 10 2.09 8.93 12.79
C THR A 10 2.98 8.61 11.59
N TYR A 11 3.20 9.57 10.70
CA TYR A 11 4.06 9.39 9.53
C TYR A 11 5.51 9.12 9.95
N ASP A 12 6.02 9.86 10.94
CA ASP A 12 7.38 9.68 11.43
C ASP A 12 7.61 8.28 12.02
N ALA A 13 6.57 7.71 12.63
CA ALA A 13 6.62 6.34 13.14
C ALA A 13 6.44 5.30 12.02
N TYR A 14 5.62 5.61 11.03
CA TYR A 14 5.31 4.71 9.92
C TYR A 14 6.49 4.49 8.99
N LEU A 15 7.17 5.57 8.60
CA LEU A 15 8.13 5.54 7.50
C LEU A 15 9.27 4.53 7.69
N PRO A 16 9.98 4.49 8.83
CA PRO A 16 11.07 3.53 9.00
C PRO A 16 10.60 2.07 8.91
N VAL A 17 9.45 1.77 9.49
CA VAL A 17 8.88 0.42 9.47
C VAL A 17 8.47 0.03 8.06
N ALA A 18 7.85 0.95 7.33
CA ALA A 18 7.43 0.71 5.94
C ALA A 18 8.63 0.42 5.04
N ILE A 19 9.72 1.14 5.21
CA ILE A 19 10.96 0.92 4.46
C ILE A 19 11.51 -0.48 4.73
N GLU A 20 11.59 -0.88 6.00
CA GLU A 20 12.08 -2.20 6.38
C GLU A 20 11.20 -3.32 5.81
N GLU A 21 9.89 -3.17 5.90
CA GLU A 21 8.95 -4.17 5.38
C GLU A 21 9.01 -4.28 3.87
N TYR A 22 9.13 -3.16 3.18
CA TYR A 22 9.27 -3.15 1.72
C TYR A 22 10.55 -3.83 1.30
N ALA A 23 11.67 -3.54 1.98
CA ALA A 23 12.94 -4.21 1.72
C ALA A 23 12.82 -5.73 1.89
N ALA A 24 12.16 -6.18 2.97
CA ALA A 24 11.96 -7.60 3.24
C ALA A 24 11.09 -8.26 2.18
N GLU A 25 10.03 -7.60 1.72
CA GLU A 25 9.16 -8.12 0.66
C GLU A 25 9.91 -8.28 -0.67
N LYS A 26 10.77 -7.34 -1.01
CA LYS A 26 11.59 -7.40 -2.22
C LYS A 26 12.61 -8.56 -2.14
N CYS A 27 13.18 -8.81 -0.97
CA CYS A 27 14.05 -9.96 -0.75
C CYS A 27 13.28 -11.26 -0.90
N ARG A 28 12.11 -11.35 -0.29
CA ARG A 28 11.25 -12.54 -0.37
C ARG A 28 10.83 -12.84 -1.80
N ALA A 29 10.57 -11.81 -2.58
CA ALA A 29 10.22 -11.94 -3.99
C ALA A 29 11.44 -12.25 -4.88
N GLY A 30 12.66 -12.21 -4.34
CA GLY A 30 13.87 -12.49 -5.08
C GLY A 30 14.37 -11.34 -5.93
N THR A 31 13.82 -10.14 -5.74
CA THR A 31 14.18 -8.96 -6.54
C THR A 31 15.49 -8.34 -6.09
N TRP A 32 15.73 -8.27 -4.79
CA TRP A 32 16.94 -7.68 -4.19
C TRP A 32 17.62 -8.69 -3.27
N SER A 33 18.94 -8.52 -3.11
CA SER A 33 19.68 -9.27 -2.09
C SER A 33 19.53 -8.56 -0.74
N GLU A 34 19.77 -9.30 0.34
CA GLU A 34 19.70 -8.74 1.70
C GLU A 34 20.68 -7.59 1.92
N ASN A 35 21.84 -7.63 1.27
CA ASN A 35 22.88 -6.62 1.45
C ASN A 35 22.50 -5.25 0.91
N GLU A 36 21.63 -5.20 -0.10
CA GLU A 36 21.28 -3.96 -0.80
C GLU A 36 19.85 -3.48 -0.54
N SER A 37 19.02 -4.33 0.04
CA SER A 37 17.57 -4.11 0.11
C SER A 37 17.18 -2.85 0.91
N LEU A 38 17.79 -2.64 2.07
CA LEU A 38 17.41 -1.50 2.91
C LEU A 38 17.78 -0.18 2.26
N GLU A 39 18.97 -0.11 1.67
CA GLU A 39 19.42 1.10 0.98
C GLU A 39 18.54 1.40 -0.22
N LYS A 40 18.24 0.40 -1.03
CA LYS A 40 17.35 0.57 -2.20
C LYS A 40 15.95 0.97 -1.81
N ALA A 41 15.39 0.36 -0.77
CA ALA A 41 14.07 0.72 -0.28
C ALA A 41 14.04 2.16 0.23
N THR A 42 15.08 2.58 0.96
CA THR A 42 15.19 3.95 1.46
C THR A 42 15.21 4.95 0.31
N GLU A 43 15.99 4.66 -0.73
CA GLU A 43 16.08 5.52 -1.92
C GLU A 43 14.75 5.62 -2.67
N GLU A 44 14.04 4.51 -2.81
CA GLU A 44 12.73 4.52 -3.49
C GLU A 44 11.71 5.35 -2.72
N PHE A 45 11.65 5.21 -1.39
CA PHE A 45 10.74 6.01 -0.58
C PHE A 45 11.08 7.50 -0.64
N ALA A 46 12.37 7.84 -0.63
CA ALA A 46 12.80 9.23 -0.77
C ALA A 46 12.42 9.82 -2.13
N THR A 47 12.46 9.01 -3.18
CA THR A 47 12.06 9.43 -4.52
C THR A 47 10.55 9.60 -4.63
N LEU A 48 9.78 8.71 -4.02
CA LEU A 48 8.31 8.74 -4.09
C LEU A 48 7.71 9.82 -3.19
N LEU A 49 8.28 10.04 -2.02
CA LEU A 49 7.76 11.01 -1.03
C LEU A 49 8.85 12.03 -0.68
N PRO A 50 9.34 12.82 -1.66
CA PRO A 50 10.41 13.77 -1.40
C PRO A 50 10.05 14.88 -0.41
N GLU A 51 8.77 15.16 -0.25
CA GLU A 51 8.27 16.15 0.70
C GLU A 51 7.39 15.53 1.79
N GLY A 52 7.56 14.22 2.02
CA GLY A 52 6.80 13.49 3.05
C GLY A 52 5.30 13.59 2.83
N LEU A 53 4.56 13.95 3.87
CA LEU A 53 3.10 14.10 3.79
C LEU A 53 2.64 15.21 2.86
N LYS A 54 3.53 16.14 2.48
CA LYS A 54 3.20 17.27 1.60
C LYS A 54 3.53 16.96 0.13
N THR A 55 3.95 15.76 -0.17
CA THR A 55 4.26 15.37 -1.55
C THR A 55 3.00 15.46 -2.40
N LYS A 56 3.10 16.18 -3.53
CA LYS A 56 1.96 16.43 -4.40
C LYS A 56 1.37 15.13 -4.92
N ASP A 57 0.03 15.05 -4.90
CA ASP A 57 -0.77 13.92 -5.40
C ASP A 57 -0.56 12.60 -4.67
N HIS A 58 0.17 12.61 -3.58
CA HIS A 58 0.29 11.48 -2.66
C HIS A 58 -0.54 11.76 -1.41
N TYR A 59 -1.31 10.78 -1.00
CA TYR A 59 -2.21 10.90 0.16
C TYR A 59 -1.95 9.73 1.10
N LEU A 60 -1.64 10.06 2.35
CA LEU A 60 -1.51 9.07 3.41
C LEU A 60 -2.63 9.31 4.42
N PHE A 61 -3.41 8.26 4.65
CA PHE A 61 -4.58 8.32 5.53
C PHE A 61 -4.43 7.30 6.65
N THR A 62 -5.06 7.62 7.77
CA THR A 62 -5.18 6.73 8.91
C THR A 62 -6.63 6.28 9.04
N PHE A 63 -6.86 5.02 9.36
CA PHE A 63 -8.17 4.48 9.67
C PHE A 63 -8.32 4.42 11.19
N ARG A 64 -9.45 4.88 11.70
CA ARG A 64 -9.73 4.88 13.13
C ARG A 64 -11.12 4.31 13.42
N ASP A 65 -11.26 3.71 14.59
CA ASP A 65 -12.57 3.26 15.06
C ASP A 65 -13.36 4.45 15.65
N GLU A 66 -14.56 4.19 16.16
CA GLU A 66 -15.43 5.22 16.71
C GLU A 66 -14.86 5.91 17.93
N THR A 67 -13.97 5.24 18.67
CA THR A 67 -13.35 5.81 19.86
C THR A 67 -12.00 6.47 19.58
N GLY A 68 -11.58 6.48 18.30
CA GLY A 68 -10.33 7.11 17.89
C GLY A 68 -9.11 6.22 17.95
N ASN A 69 -9.29 4.93 18.19
CA ASN A 69 -8.18 3.97 18.17
C ASN A 69 -7.71 3.73 16.74
N ASP A 70 -6.40 3.56 16.59
CA ASP A 70 -5.78 3.30 15.30
C ASP A 70 -6.11 1.89 14.80
N LEU A 71 -6.63 1.79 13.58
CA LEU A 71 -6.93 0.53 12.92
C LEU A 71 -6.00 0.23 11.75
N GLY A 72 -5.31 1.22 11.23
CA GLY A 72 -4.43 1.03 10.09
C GLY A 72 -4.21 2.29 9.29
N MET A 73 -3.62 2.10 8.10
CA MET A 73 -3.27 3.20 7.21
C MET A 73 -3.37 2.81 5.75
N VAL A 74 -3.40 3.80 4.87
CA VAL A 74 -3.27 3.62 3.43
C VAL A 74 -2.49 4.77 2.81
N TRP A 75 -1.69 4.44 1.80
CA TRP A 75 -0.95 5.42 1.00
C TRP A 75 -1.35 5.23 -0.45
N VAL A 76 -1.89 6.30 -1.07
CA VAL A 76 -2.31 6.28 -2.47
C VAL A 76 -1.66 7.43 -3.23
N HIS A 77 -1.43 7.20 -4.52
CA HIS A 77 -0.95 8.21 -5.46
C HIS A 77 -2.02 8.41 -6.53
N VAL A 78 -2.43 9.64 -6.74
CA VAL A 78 -3.49 9.98 -7.71
C VAL A 78 -2.85 10.63 -8.93
N THR A 79 -3.20 10.11 -10.12
CA THR A 79 -2.68 10.61 -11.39
C THR A 79 -3.82 10.89 -12.36
N GLU A 80 -3.58 11.84 -13.27
CA GLU A 80 -4.50 12.10 -14.38
C GLU A 80 -4.04 11.25 -15.56
N GLU A 81 -4.92 10.39 -16.06
CA GLU A 81 -4.63 9.51 -17.18
C GLU A 81 -5.64 9.74 -18.30
N SER A 82 -5.36 9.19 -19.49
CA SER A 82 -6.19 9.42 -20.67
C SER A 82 -7.66 9.01 -20.49
N ARG A 83 -7.93 8.03 -19.65
CA ARG A 83 -9.30 7.54 -19.38
C ARG A 83 -9.87 8.08 -18.08
N GLY A 84 -9.22 9.07 -17.48
CA GLY A 84 -9.67 9.70 -16.26
C GLY A 84 -8.66 9.59 -15.14
N ARG A 85 -9.08 10.08 -13.98
CA ARG A 85 -8.22 10.11 -12.79
C ARG A 85 -8.11 8.71 -12.19
N CYS A 86 -6.88 8.29 -11.90
CA CYS A 86 -6.58 6.99 -11.33
C CYS A 86 -5.86 7.11 -10.00
N ALA A 87 -6.04 6.14 -9.11
CA ALA A 87 -5.30 6.04 -7.86
C ALA A 87 -4.54 4.73 -7.84
N PHE A 88 -3.28 4.79 -7.37
CA PHE A 88 -2.48 3.60 -7.14
C PHE A 88 -2.21 3.48 -5.65
N ILE A 89 -2.54 2.33 -5.07
CA ILE A 89 -2.27 2.05 -3.66
C ILE A 89 -0.83 1.56 -3.53
N PHE A 90 0.01 2.33 -2.86
CA PHE A 90 1.38 1.94 -2.57
C PHE A 90 1.48 1.07 -1.32
N ASP A 91 0.64 1.34 -0.33
CA ASP A 91 0.65 0.57 0.91
C ASP A 91 -0.71 0.65 1.57
N VAL A 92 -1.13 -0.45 2.18
CA VAL A 92 -2.34 -0.50 2.99
C VAL A 92 -2.11 -1.54 4.09
N LYS A 93 -2.38 -1.16 5.34
CA LYS A 93 -2.14 -2.03 6.49
C LYS A 93 -3.24 -1.88 7.51
N ILE A 94 -3.58 -3.00 8.13
CA ILE A 94 -4.37 -3.03 9.36
C ILE A 94 -3.41 -3.37 10.49
N THR A 95 -3.53 -2.71 11.63
CA THR A 95 -2.65 -2.95 12.77
C THR A 95 -2.72 -4.43 13.18
N SER A 96 -1.60 -4.97 13.65
CA SER A 96 -1.45 -6.42 13.86
C SER A 96 -2.49 -7.02 14.80
N ASP A 97 -2.89 -6.29 15.84
CA ASP A 97 -3.90 -6.73 16.81
C ASP A 97 -5.33 -6.63 16.29
N LYS A 98 -5.53 -6.00 15.11
CA LYS A 98 -6.85 -5.80 14.49
C LYS A 98 -7.04 -6.62 13.22
N GLN A 99 -6.06 -7.41 12.83
CA GLN A 99 -6.16 -8.24 11.62
C GLN A 99 -7.15 -9.39 11.82
N ASN A 100 -7.65 -9.95 10.71
CA ASN A 100 -8.60 -11.06 10.70
C ASN A 100 -9.96 -10.74 11.31
N GLN A 101 -10.36 -9.47 11.35
CA GLN A 101 -11.64 -9.03 11.89
C GLN A 101 -12.51 -8.32 10.85
N GLY A 102 -12.12 -8.40 9.56
CA GLY A 102 -12.87 -7.75 8.49
C GLY A 102 -12.54 -6.27 8.29
N TYR A 103 -11.65 -5.70 9.06
CA TYR A 103 -11.29 -4.28 8.95
C TYR A 103 -10.62 -3.92 7.62
N GLY A 104 -9.87 -4.85 7.04
CA GLY A 104 -9.23 -4.61 5.74
C GLY A 104 -10.23 -4.32 4.64
N LYS A 105 -11.29 -5.11 4.55
CA LYS A 105 -12.36 -4.88 3.57
C LYS A 105 -13.09 -3.59 3.85
N GLU A 106 -13.41 -3.32 5.10
CA GLU A 106 -14.12 -2.11 5.50
C GLU A 106 -13.28 -0.86 5.18
N ALA A 107 -11.99 -0.90 5.47
CA ALA A 107 -11.06 0.17 5.18
C ALA A 107 -11.00 0.45 3.67
N LEU A 108 -10.88 -0.59 2.85
CA LEU A 108 -10.82 -0.43 1.40
C LEU A 108 -12.13 0.11 0.83
N ARG A 109 -13.27 -0.32 1.35
CA ARG A 109 -14.57 0.24 0.94
C ARG A 109 -14.67 1.72 1.28
N LEU A 110 -14.19 2.09 2.46
CA LEU A 110 -14.19 3.49 2.88
C LEU A 110 -13.26 4.34 2.00
N LEU A 111 -12.10 3.79 1.65
CA LEU A 111 -11.18 4.44 0.72
C LEU A 111 -11.84 4.64 -0.64
N GLU A 112 -12.53 3.63 -1.16
CA GLU A 112 -13.23 3.73 -2.45
C GLU A 112 -14.26 4.84 -2.44
N VAL A 113 -15.02 4.98 -1.37
CA VAL A 113 -16.00 6.07 -1.23
C VAL A 113 -15.29 7.42 -1.29
N MET A 114 -14.19 7.57 -0.56
CA MET A 114 -13.43 8.81 -0.57
C MET A 114 -12.85 9.12 -1.95
N LEU A 115 -12.26 8.13 -2.61
CA LEU A 115 -11.66 8.32 -3.94
C LEU A 115 -12.72 8.67 -4.99
N LYS A 116 -13.92 8.10 -4.90
CA LYS A 116 -15.02 8.50 -5.78
C LYS A 116 -15.37 9.98 -5.62
N ARG A 117 -15.35 10.48 -4.39
CA ARG A 117 -15.56 11.92 -4.13
C ARG A 117 -14.46 12.80 -4.71
N MET A 118 -13.26 12.24 -4.89
CA MET A 118 -12.16 12.92 -5.55
C MET A 118 -12.17 12.74 -7.07
N ASN A 119 -13.26 12.18 -7.61
CA ASN A 119 -13.43 11.92 -9.03
C ASN A 119 -12.45 10.88 -9.59
N VAL A 120 -11.98 9.97 -8.76
CA VAL A 120 -11.13 8.86 -9.18
C VAL A 120 -12.00 7.80 -9.86
N LYS A 121 -11.56 7.32 -11.02
CA LYS A 121 -12.31 6.36 -11.83
C LYS A 121 -11.79 4.92 -11.71
N LYS A 122 -10.55 4.75 -11.32
CA LYS A 122 -9.92 3.43 -11.23
C LYS A 122 -8.91 3.40 -10.09
N ILE A 123 -8.90 2.30 -9.36
CA ILE A 123 -7.91 2.03 -8.32
C ILE A 123 -7.07 0.85 -8.77
N SER A 124 -5.77 0.97 -8.67
CA SER A 124 -4.83 -0.11 -8.98
C SER A 124 -3.88 -0.34 -7.81
N LEU A 125 -3.35 -1.52 -7.72
CA LEU A 125 -2.35 -1.88 -6.73
C LEU A 125 -1.46 -3.00 -7.26
N HIS A 126 -0.33 -3.19 -6.60
CA HIS A 126 0.54 -4.33 -6.82
C HIS A 126 0.50 -5.20 -5.56
N VAL A 127 0.40 -6.50 -5.74
CA VAL A 127 0.43 -7.46 -4.63
C VAL A 127 1.35 -8.62 -5.00
N PHE A 128 2.22 -9.02 -4.08
CA PHE A 128 3.11 -10.15 -4.30
C PHE A 128 2.31 -11.45 -4.29
N ALA A 129 2.67 -12.38 -5.18
CA ALA A 129 1.98 -13.66 -5.33
C ALA A 129 1.93 -14.49 -4.05
N HIS A 130 2.92 -14.34 -3.17
CA HIS A 130 2.95 -15.06 -1.90
C HIS A 130 2.00 -14.49 -0.84
N ASN A 131 1.44 -13.32 -1.08
CA ASN A 131 0.51 -12.66 -0.15
C ASN A 131 -0.94 -13.10 -0.44
N GLU A 132 -1.21 -14.38 -0.18
CA GLU A 132 -2.51 -14.99 -0.50
C GLU A 132 -3.68 -14.35 0.24
N ARG A 133 -3.47 -13.93 1.48
CA ARG A 133 -4.52 -13.28 2.28
C ARG A 133 -4.95 -11.96 1.64
N ALA A 134 -4.00 -11.13 1.26
CA ALA A 134 -4.30 -9.85 0.62
C ALA A 134 -5.01 -10.07 -0.72
N ILE A 135 -4.52 -11.01 -1.53
CA ILE A 135 -5.15 -11.35 -2.82
C ILE A 135 -6.61 -11.75 -2.61
N HIS A 136 -6.88 -12.57 -1.61
CA HIS A 136 -8.25 -12.99 -1.29
C HIS A 136 -9.16 -11.80 -0.96
N VAL A 137 -8.65 -10.86 -0.19
CA VAL A 137 -9.41 -9.64 0.16
C VAL A 137 -9.70 -8.81 -1.09
N TYR A 138 -8.70 -8.59 -1.94
CA TYR A 138 -8.88 -7.82 -3.17
C TYR A 138 -9.85 -8.49 -4.12
N ASP A 139 -9.72 -9.80 -4.33
CA ASP A 139 -10.65 -10.57 -5.17
C ASP A 139 -12.09 -10.40 -4.66
N SER A 140 -12.29 -10.48 -3.35
CA SER A 140 -13.62 -10.39 -2.75
C SER A 140 -14.25 -9.00 -2.90
N LEU A 141 -13.44 -7.97 -3.16
CA LEU A 141 -13.90 -6.60 -3.36
C LEU A 141 -14.04 -6.24 -4.84
N GLY A 142 -13.76 -7.17 -5.74
CA GLY A 142 -13.94 -6.95 -7.17
C GLY A 142 -12.70 -6.44 -7.89
N TYR A 143 -11.54 -6.47 -7.25
CA TYR A 143 -10.29 -6.16 -7.96
C TYR A 143 -9.98 -7.28 -8.93
N GLU A 144 -9.57 -6.93 -10.13
CA GLU A 144 -9.28 -7.88 -11.20
C GLU A 144 -7.77 -7.94 -11.45
N LYS A 145 -7.27 -9.13 -11.73
CA LYS A 145 -5.88 -9.32 -12.11
C LYS A 145 -5.70 -8.82 -13.55
N THR A 146 -4.86 -7.80 -13.73
CA THR A 146 -4.65 -7.20 -15.05
C THR A 146 -3.42 -7.76 -15.76
N ASP A 147 -2.38 -8.06 -14.99
CA ASP A 147 -1.10 -8.50 -15.55
C ASP A 147 -0.48 -9.59 -14.67
N TYR A 148 0.39 -10.39 -15.27
CA TYR A 148 1.23 -11.33 -14.54
C TYR A 148 2.68 -11.04 -14.88
N TYR A 149 3.51 -10.90 -13.86
CA TYR A 149 4.95 -10.86 -14.00
C TYR A 149 5.46 -12.25 -13.64
N MET A 150 6.14 -12.90 -14.56
CA MET A 150 6.57 -14.29 -14.43
C MET A 150 8.08 -14.38 -14.60
N SER A 151 8.74 -15.21 -13.82
CA SER A 151 10.17 -15.44 -13.95
C SER A 151 10.49 -16.90 -13.69
N LYS A 152 11.59 -17.36 -14.28
CA LYS A 152 12.09 -18.71 -14.09
C LYS A 152 13.59 -18.67 -13.89
N ARG A 153 14.06 -19.31 -12.85
CA ARG A 153 15.51 -19.45 -12.64
C ARG A 153 16.06 -20.48 -13.60
N LEU A 154 17.22 -20.19 -14.19
CA LEU A 154 17.91 -21.09 -15.11
C LEU A 154 19.19 -21.68 -14.52
N ASP A 155 19.57 -21.27 -13.31
CA ASP A 155 20.68 -21.84 -12.59
C ASP A 155 20.20 -23.01 -11.71
N ASP A 156 21.14 -23.76 -11.13
CA ASP A 156 20.85 -24.94 -10.31
C ASP A 156 20.63 -24.60 -8.82
N ASN A 157 20.71 -23.33 -8.45
CA ASN A 157 20.52 -22.85 -7.08
C ASN A 157 19.09 -22.40 -6.85
N HIS A 158 18.25 -23.28 -6.35
CA HIS A 158 16.89 -22.90 -5.99
C HIS A 158 16.35 -23.61 -4.77
#